data_047cba88dbf8c110db60f490c5246b4d
#
_entry.id   047cba88dbf8c110db60f490c5246b4d
#
_cell.length_a   1.000
_cell.length_b   1.000
_cell.length_c   1.000
_cell.angle_alpha   90.00
_cell.angle_beta   90.00
_cell.angle_gamma   90.00
#
_symmetry.space_group_name_H-M   'P 1'
#
loop_
_entity.id
_entity.type
_entity.pdbx_description
1 polymer ?
#
loop_
_entity_poly.entity_id
_entity_poly.type
_entity_poly.pdbx_seq_one_letter_code
_entity_poly.pdbx_strand_id
1 'polypeptide(L)'
;MIRQYRNHPSIILWGIRINESPDDDAFYEKTNAVAHKLDPSRPTGGVRAMKKSHLLEDVYTYNDFLHDGEMPGCDSKKKVTSDMEKPYLISEYNGHMYPTKAFDNEERRSEHAIRHANVLDAVAGQPDIAGSFGWCMFDYNTHKDFGSGDRICYHGVMDMFRNPKLAANIYACEQEQTPVLEITSSMDIGEHPGCNRGNIYILSNADSVKMYKNDRFIKEYLPEMSPYKHLKHGPILIDDFIGDSFAQNERFRPKHAKEITDAMNLVARGSLNHIPKRLYLTALKLLLIYHIDFAEVTRLYTKYIGDWGGTATIYRFDAIKDGKVVKSVTKEPVREIRLEAEADHTILTEQHSYDVALVRIRAVDDHGNVLPFYQEPVRLITEGDISIIGPDTIALQGGMGGTYVKSTGRSGRGALLLQSQTAGEVRIPFQIKI
;
A
#
# COMPACT_ATOMS: atom_id res chain seq x y z
N MET A 1 32.14 1.29 9.65
CA MET A 1 31.10 2.03 8.96
C MET A 1 31.57 3.43 8.53
N ILE A 2 31.74 4.46 9.39
CA ILE A 2 32.02 5.85 9.00
C ILE A 2 33.25 5.97 8.09
N ARG A 3 34.42 5.40 8.46
CA ARG A 3 35.64 5.43 7.62
C ARG A 3 35.40 4.86 6.21
N GLN A 4 34.57 3.85 6.09
CA GLN A 4 34.29 3.17 4.82
C GLN A 4 33.38 4.00 3.91
N TYR A 5 32.36 4.67 4.49
CA TYR A 5 31.28 5.26 3.72
C TYR A 5 31.23 6.80 3.73
N ARG A 6 32.07 7.51 4.50
CA ARG A 6 32.03 8.97 4.62
C ARG A 6 32.19 9.74 3.31
N ASN A 7 32.72 9.10 2.28
CA ASN A 7 32.88 9.71 0.95
C ASN A 7 31.63 9.54 0.05
N HIS A 8 30.55 8.92 0.54
CA HIS A 8 29.30 8.82 -0.19
C HIS A 8 28.44 10.06 0.07
N PRO A 9 28.16 10.88 -0.97
CA PRO A 9 27.41 12.14 -0.78
C PRO A 9 25.95 11.93 -0.39
N SER A 10 25.38 10.76 -0.65
CA SER A 10 24.01 10.41 -0.27
C SER A 10 23.79 10.18 1.24
N ILE A 11 24.88 10.01 2.01
CA ILE A 11 24.77 9.91 3.46
C ILE A 11 24.62 11.30 4.06
N ILE A 12 23.55 11.55 4.79
CA ILE A 12 23.24 12.87 5.37
C ILE A 12 23.33 12.88 6.89
N LEU A 13 23.28 11.72 7.55
CA LEU A 13 23.20 11.58 9.00
C LEU A 13 23.88 10.27 9.45
N TRP A 14 24.62 10.28 10.56
CA TRP A 14 25.16 9.10 11.18
C TRP A 14 24.33 8.67 12.38
N GLY A 15 23.71 7.48 12.34
CA GLY A 15 23.08 6.84 13.48
C GLY A 15 24.13 6.24 14.42
N ILE A 16 24.23 6.74 15.65
CA ILE A 16 25.33 6.39 16.59
C ILE A 16 24.81 5.72 17.88
N ARG A 17 23.53 5.50 18.03
CA ARG A 17 22.92 4.75 19.13
C ARG A 17 22.54 3.34 18.70
N ILE A 18 22.52 2.42 19.66
CA ILE A 18 21.91 1.10 19.50
C ILE A 18 20.39 1.30 19.46
N ASN A 19 19.74 0.66 18.50
CA ASN A 19 18.29 0.78 18.30
C ASN A 19 17.54 0.48 19.60
N GLU A 20 16.65 1.40 19.99
CA GLU A 20 15.71 1.30 21.11
C GLU A 20 16.35 1.00 22.48
N SER A 21 17.64 1.20 22.61
CA SER A 21 18.35 1.00 23.87
C SER A 21 18.02 2.09 24.90
N PRO A 22 18.09 1.79 26.20
CA PRO A 22 18.00 2.81 27.25
C PRO A 22 19.17 3.80 27.15
N ASP A 23 19.06 4.93 27.90
CA ASP A 23 20.13 5.90 27.99
C ASP A 23 21.37 5.31 28.65
N ASP A 24 22.53 5.58 28.07
CA ASP A 24 23.86 5.38 28.61
C ASP A 24 24.73 6.55 28.15
N ASP A 25 24.70 7.62 28.95
CA ASP A 25 25.33 8.88 28.59
C ASP A 25 26.83 8.71 28.32
N ALA A 26 27.53 7.98 29.16
CA ALA A 26 28.97 7.77 29.01
C ALA A 26 29.33 7.03 27.71
N PHE A 27 28.50 6.06 27.31
CA PHE A 27 28.68 5.34 26.07
C PHE A 27 28.33 6.22 24.84
N TYR A 28 27.21 6.92 24.88
CA TYR A 28 26.75 7.70 23.73
C TYR A 28 27.48 9.03 23.53
N GLU A 29 28.01 9.66 24.58
CA GLU A 29 28.99 10.76 24.46
C GLU A 29 30.24 10.29 23.71
N LYS A 30 30.76 9.10 24.06
CA LYS A 30 31.92 8.54 23.40
C LYS A 30 31.63 8.17 21.92
N THR A 31 30.50 7.53 21.61
CA THR A 31 30.18 7.20 20.22
C THR A 31 29.96 8.45 19.38
N ASN A 32 29.32 9.50 19.92
CA ASN A 32 29.15 10.80 19.28
C ASN A 32 30.50 11.47 18.99
N ALA A 33 31.37 11.56 19.98
CA ALA A 33 32.70 12.14 19.83
C ALA A 33 33.54 11.40 18.77
N VAL A 34 33.46 10.06 18.73
CA VAL A 34 34.15 9.25 17.71
C VAL A 34 33.59 9.50 16.33
N ALA A 35 32.25 9.63 16.19
CA ALA A 35 31.62 9.91 14.92
C ALA A 35 32.09 11.26 14.35
N HIS A 36 32.03 12.33 15.12
CA HIS A 36 32.51 13.65 14.72
C HIS A 36 34.02 13.71 14.42
N LYS A 37 34.84 12.95 15.17
CA LYS A 37 36.28 12.84 14.87
C LYS A 37 36.53 12.18 13.51
N LEU A 38 35.69 11.23 13.09
CA LEU A 38 35.84 10.50 11.83
C LEU A 38 35.21 11.21 10.64
N ASP A 39 34.14 11.97 10.88
CA ASP A 39 33.44 12.80 9.90
C ASP A 39 32.80 14.03 10.57
N PRO A 40 33.52 15.17 10.58
CA PRO A 40 33.00 16.40 11.17
C PRO A 40 31.97 17.13 10.29
N SER A 41 31.74 16.64 9.08
CA SER A 41 30.88 17.31 8.09
C SER A 41 29.40 16.95 8.19
N ARG A 42 29.07 15.84 8.86
CA ARG A 42 27.70 15.34 8.96
C ARG A 42 27.22 15.31 10.42
N PRO A 43 25.93 15.64 10.64
CA PRO A 43 25.33 15.53 11.96
C PRO A 43 25.17 14.07 12.39
N THR A 44 24.98 13.89 13.69
CA THR A 44 24.70 12.61 14.33
C THR A 44 23.26 12.54 14.84
N GLY A 45 22.70 11.35 14.87
CA GLY A 45 21.42 11.01 15.46
C GLY A 45 21.48 9.65 16.15
N GLY A 46 20.37 9.23 16.67
CA GLY A 46 20.23 7.92 17.31
C GLY A 46 18.90 7.28 16.93
N VAL A 47 18.52 6.25 17.68
CA VAL A 47 17.20 5.65 17.57
C VAL A 47 16.68 5.37 18.98
N ARG A 48 15.67 6.12 19.41
CA ARG A 48 15.09 6.04 20.75
C ARG A 48 13.66 5.52 20.66
N ALA A 49 13.26 4.67 21.60
CA ALA A 49 11.87 4.26 21.79
C ALA A 49 11.25 4.87 23.07
N MET A 50 12.07 5.47 23.95
CA MET A 50 11.59 6.11 25.19
C MET A 50 11.51 7.61 25.04
N LYS A 51 10.35 8.19 25.37
CA LYS A 51 10.16 9.65 25.43
C LYS A 51 11.04 10.28 26.50
N LYS A 52 11.50 11.50 26.26
CA LYS A 52 12.35 12.29 27.17
C LYS A 52 13.73 11.66 27.44
N SER A 53 14.16 10.76 26.58
CA SER A 53 15.52 10.20 26.58
C SER A 53 16.54 11.32 26.31
N HIS A 54 17.73 11.20 26.88
CA HIS A 54 18.76 12.26 26.82
C HIS A 54 19.24 12.47 25.38
N LEU A 55 19.42 13.74 25.00
CA LEU A 55 19.98 14.12 23.71
C LEU A 55 21.47 14.44 23.84
N LEU A 56 22.29 13.60 23.25
CA LEU A 56 23.76 13.75 23.18
C LEU A 56 24.25 13.96 21.75
N GLU A 57 23.35 13.77 20.79
CA GLU A 57 23.58 13.90 19.36
C GLU A 57 23.09 15.27 18.84
N ASP A 58 23.32 15.54 17.53
CA ASP A 58 22.89 16.79 16.89
C ASP A 58 21.40 16.81 16.56
N VAL A 59 20.81 15.65 16.26
CA VAL A 59 19.43 15.47 15.87
C VAL A 59 18.71 14.53 16.84
N TYR A 60 17.59 14.96 17.39
CA TYR A 60 16.75 14.07 18.20
C TYR A 60 15.98 13.14 17.29
N THR A 61 16.25 11.84 17.40
CA THR A 61 15.57 10.80 16.61
C THR A 61 14.78 9.88 17.52
N TYR A 62 13.56 9.53 17.11
CA TYR A 62 12.63 8.74 17.91
C TYR A 62 11.80 7.79 17.07
N ASN A 63 11.66 6.55 17.55
CA ASN A 63 10.71 5.59 16.97
C ASN A 63 9.33 5.88 17.55
N ASP A 64 8.43 6.32 16.69
CA ASP A 64 7.07 6.71 17.09
C ASP A 64 6.08 5.61 16.73
N PHE A 65 5.64 4.89 17.75
CA PHE A 65 4.67 3.79 17.61
C PHE A 65 3.27 4.18 18.06
N LEU A 66 2.92 5.45 17.96
CA LEU A 66 1.54 5.91 18.16
C LEU A 66 0.67 5.57 16.94
N HIS A 67 0.33 4.31 16.78
CA HIS A 67 -0.56 3.87 15.70
C HIS A 67 -1.62 2.90 16.20
N ASP A 68 -2.68 3.48 16.66
CA ASP A 68 -3.94 2.80 16.91
C ASP A 68 -4.83 2.67 15.66
N GLY A 69 -4.38 3.22 14.53
CA GLY A 69 -5.10 3.25 13.25
C GLY A 69 -5.85 4.56 13.00
N GLU A 70 -5.81 5.50 13.95
CA GLU A 70 -6.52 6.77 13.87
C GLU A 70 -5.55 7.97 13.73
N MET A 71 -6.09 9.14 13.50
CA MET A 71 -5.35 10.39 13.49
C MET A 71 -5.36 11.02 14.90
N PRO A 72 -4.26 11.72 15.33
CA PRO A 72 -3.02 11.89 14.59
C PRO A 72 -2.14 10.64 14.61
N GLY A 73 -1.43 10.36 13.52
CA GLY A 73 -0.59 9.18 13.36
C GLY A 73 0.76 9.22 14.07
N CYS A 74 1.15 10.34 14.68
CA CYS A 74 2.37 10.46 15.48
C CYS A 74 2.22 11.49 16.62
N ASP A 75 3.12 11.40 17.60
CA ASP A 75 3.20 12.37 18.68
C ASP A 75 3.81 13.70 18.21
N SER A 76 3.44 14.79 18.87
CA SER A 76 4.11 16.08 18.69
C SER A 76 5.49 16.08 19.34
N LYS A 77 6.47 16.80 18.74
CA LYS A 77 7.84 16.94 19.26
C LYS A 77 7.89 17.24 20.76
N LYS A 78 7.05 18.18 21.24
CA LYS A 78 6.97 18.56 22.67
C LYS A 78 6.56 17.43 23.63
N LYS A 79 5.85 16.42 23.14
CA LYS A 79 5.51 15.22 23.92
C LYS A 79 6.68 14.26 24.02
N VAL A 80 7.56 14.27 23.02
CA VAL A 80 8.68 13.32 22.89
C VAL A 80 9.94 13.85 23.54
N THR A 81 10.27 15.12 23.33
CA THR A 81 11.48 15.76 23.89
C THR A 81 11.18 17.12 24.49
N SER A 82 11.97 17.53 25.49
CA SER A 82 11.98 18.91 26.01
C SER A 82 12.87 19.84 25.21
N ASP A 83 13.77 19.33 24.38
CA ASP A 83 14.64 20.10 23.51
C ASP A 83 13.88 20.54 22.27
N MET A 84 13.48 21.81 22.23
CA MET A 84 12.74 22.39 21.10
C MET A 84 13.66 23.06 20.06
N GLU A 85 14.95 23.22 20.35
CA GLU A 85 15.90 23.89 19.47
C GLU A 85 16.53 22.92 18.46
N LYS A 86 16.89 21.73 18.90
CA LYS A 86 17.49 20.70 18.04
C LYS A 86 16.48 20.16 17.03
N PRO A 87 16.93 19.81 15.81
CA PRO A 87 16.07 19.12 14.83
C PRO A 87 15.46 17.83 15.41
N TYR A 88 14.25 17.50 15.00
CA TYR A 88 13.56 16.28 15.38
C TYR A 88 13.19 15.44 14.16
N LEU A 89 13.46 14.15 14.22
CA LEU A 89 13.20 13.20 13.15
C LEU A 89 12.51 11.97 13.73
N ILE A 90 11.44 11.50 13.10
CA ILE A 90 10.83 10.20 13.40
C ILE A 90 11.64 9.14 12.65
N SER A 91 12.44 8.36 13.39
CA SER A 91 13.37 7.39 12.81
C SER A 91 12.71 6.07 12.43
N GLU A 92 11.54 5.78 12.98
CA GLU A 92 10.76 4.59 12.64
C GLU A 92 9.29 4.80 13.02
N TYR A 93 8.38 4.25 12.20
CA TYR A 93 6.96 4.13 12.51
C TYR A 93 6.34 2.92 11.81
N ASN A 94 5.15 2.48 12.23
CA ASN A 94 4.46 1.28 11.79
C ASN A 94 5.22 -0.02 12.12
N GLY A 95 5.75 -0.74 11.16
CA GLY A 95 6.51 -1.98 11.37
C GLY A 95 5.67 -3.14 11.90
N HIS A 96 6.18 -3.78 12.95
CA HIS A 96 5.56 -4.97 13.54
C HIS A 96 4.20 -4.75 14.21
N MET A 97 3.76 -3.51 14.36
CA MET A 97 2.46 -3.19 14.96
C MET A 97 1.28 -3.63 14.08
N TYR A 98 1.48 -3.67 12.76
CA TYR A 98 0.42 -4.07 11.82
C TYR A 98 0.98 -4.87 10.64
N PRO A 99 1.52 -6.07 10.86
CA PRO A 99 2.03 -6.90 9.77
C PRO A 99 0.90 -7.23 8.80
N THR A 100 1.18 -7.08 7.49
CA THR A 100 0.17 -7.27 6.45
C THR A 100 0.74 -8.04 5.28
N LYS A 101 0.10 -9.16 4.97
CA LYS A 101 0.44 -10.02 3.83
C LYS A 101 -0.31 -9.57 2.58
N ALA A 102 0.26 -9.83 1.42
CA ALA A 102 -0.39 -9.52 0.14
C ALA A 102 -1.74 -10.24 -0.04
N PHE A 103 -1.93 -11.37 0.65
CA PHE A 103 -3.14 -12.20 0.61
C PHE A 103 -4.06 -12.06 1.83
N ASP A 104 -3.83 -11.09 2.71
CA ASP A 104 -4.80 -10.72 3.75
C ASP A 104 -6.09 -10.18 3.11
N ASN A 105 -7.18 -10.17 3.84
CA ASN A 105 -8.44 -9.60 3.37
C ASN A 105 -8.30 -8.11 3.01
N GLU A 106 -9.21 -7.59 2.20
CA GLU A 106 -9.14 -6.21 1.71
C GLU A 106 -9.12 -5.16 2.82
N GLU A 107 -9.91 -5.37 3.87
CA GLU A 107 -9.97 -4.46 5.02
C GLU A 107 -8.59 -4.30 5.66
N ARG A 108 -7.87 -5.42 5.91
CA ARG A 108 -6.54 -5.38 6.49
C ARG A 108 -5.51 -4.73 5.56
N ARG A 109 -5.57 -5.04 4.26
CA ARG A 109 -4.65 -4.44 3.26
C ARG A 109 -4.89 -2.93 3.09
N SER A 110 -6.16 -2.50 3.09
CA SER A 110 -6.53 -1.09 3.05
C SER A 110 -6.10 -0.36 4.32
N GLU A 111 -6.37 -0.93 5.49
CA GLU A 111 -5.98 -0.37 6.78
C GLU A 111 -4.46 -0.21 6.89
N HIS A 112 -3.67 -1.15 6.38
CA HIS A 112 -2.21 -1.02 6.31
C HIS A 112 -1.79 0.26 5.55
N ALA A 113 -2.41 0.52 4.40
CA ALA A 113 -2.14 1.74 3.64
C ALA A 113 -2.56 3.00 4.41
N ILE A 114 -3.74 2.99 5.02
CA ILE A 114 -4.27 4.11 5.79
C ILE A 114 -3.40 4.45 7.00
N ARG A 115 -2.83 3.45 7.69
CA ARG A 115 -1.89 3.69 8.79
C ARG A 115 -0.65 4.47 8.36
N HIS A 116 -0.10 4.17 7.19
CA HIS A 116 0.99 4.96 6.62
C HIS A 116 0.56 6.39 6.29
N ALA A 117 -0.63 6.58 5.70
CA ALA A 117 -1.17 7.90 5.41
C ALA A 117 -1.40 8.73 6.69
N ASN A 118 -1.92 8.12 7.76
CA ASN A 118 -2.13 8.79 9.06
C ASN A 118 -0.82 9.37 9.62
N VAL A 119 0.27 8.61 9.57
CA VAL A 119 1.57 9.08 10.06
C VAL A 119 2.11 10.19 9.17
N LEU A 120 2.09 9.99 7.84
CA LEU A 120 2.61 10.99 6.90
C LEU A 120 1.86 12.32 6.99
N ASP A 121 0.53 12.30 7.12
CA ASP A 121 -0.28 13.51 7.30
C ASP A 121 0.06 14.22 8.63
N ALA A 122 0.20 13.44 9.71
CA ALA A 122 0.54 13.98 11.02
C ALA A 122 1.95 14.62 11.03
N VAL A 123 2.91 14.00 10.32
CA VAL A 123 4.27 14.55 10.15
C VAL A 123 4.23 15.82 9.31
N ALA A 124 3.56 15.80 8.16
CA ALA A 124 3.46 16.95 7.26
C ALA A 124 2.75 18.16 7.91
N GLY A 125 1.84 17.89 8.85
CA GLY A 125 1.12 18.91 9.61
C GLY A 125 1.93 19.54 10.76
N GLN A 126 3.15 19.07 11.03
CA GLN A 126 3.99 19.55 12.15
C GLN A 126 5.32 20.11 11.65
N PRO A 127 5.48 21.45 11.58
CA PRO A 127 6.67 22.08 11.00
C PRO A 127 7.95 21.88 11.82
N ASP A 128 7.86 21.40 13.05
CA ASP A 128 8.97 21.08 13.93
C ASP A 128 9.46 19.62 13.82
N ILE A 129 8.86 18.83 12.91
CA ILE A 129 9.34 17.50 12.51
C ILE A 129 10.06 17.60 11.17
N ALA A 130 11.35 17.29 11.15
CA ALA A 130 12.19 17.39 9.95
C ALA A 130 11.89 16.32 8.89
N GLY A 131 11.30 15.19 9.28
CA GLY A 131 10.94 14.08 8.41
C GLY A 131 10.67 12.80 9.17
N SER A 132 10.40 11.73 8.43
CA SER A 132 10.10 10.42 9.01
C SER A 132 10.51 9.27 8.10
N PHE A 133 10.77 8.10 8.70
CA PHE A 133 11.06 6.85 8.02
C PHE A 133 10.11 5.76 8.49
N GLY A 134 9.36 5.17 7.53
CA GLY A 134 8.49 4.03 7.81
C GLY A 134 9.27 2.72 7.85
N TRP A 135 8.97 1.86 8.80
CA TRP A 135 9.43 0.49 8.81
C TRP A 135 8.37 -0.42 8.20
N CYS A 136 8.60 -1.02 7.00
CA CYS A 136 9.81 -0.81 6.19
C CYS A 136 9.47 -0.89 4.70
N MET A 137 10.47 -0.79 3.82
CA MET A 137 10.24 -0.83 2.38
C MET A 137 9.84 -2.22 1.90
N PHE A 138 10.53 -3.29 2.37
CA PHE A 138 10.33 -4.66 1.91
C PHE A 138 10.00 -5.60 3.06
N ASP A 139 9.18 -6.63 2.78
CA ASP A 139 9.13 -7.82 3.62
C ASP A 139 10.51 -8.48 3.64
N TYR A 140 10.86 -9.16 4.72
CA TYR A 140 12.20 -9.73 4.89
C TYR A 140 12.18 -11.01 5.71
N ASN A 141 13.17 -11.86 5.44
CA ASN A 141 13.43 -13.04 6.26
C ASN A 141 13.89 -12.65 7.66
N THR A 142 13.43 -13.38 8.66
CA THR A 142 13.72 -13.12 10.05
C THR A 142 14.27 -14.35 10.78
N HIS A 143 14.69 -14.13 12.02
CA HIS A 143 15.21 -15.17 12.89
C HIS A 143 14.14 -16.20 13.27
N LYS A 144 14.55 -17.43 13.52
CA LYS A 144 13.65 -18.56 13.88
C LYS A 144 12.76 -18.30 15.11
N ASP A 145 13.22 -17.44 16.02
CA ASP A 145 12.51 -17.10 17.26
C ASP A 145 11.60 -15.87 17.12
N PHE A 146 11.57 -15.27 15.92
CA PHE A 146 10.77 -14.11 15.59
C PHE A 146 9.85 -14.41 14.41
N GLY A 147 8.57 -14.24 14.58
CA GLY A 147 7.59 -14.41 13.53
C GLY A 147 6.92 -15.78 13.47
N SER A 148 6.19 -15.99 12.38
CA SER A 148 5.43 -17.18 12.07
C SER A 148 6.31 -18.30 11.49
N GLY A 149 5.74 -19.46 11.20
CA GLY A 149 6.47 -20.64 10.73
C GLY A 149 7.22 -20.46 9.39
N ASP A 150 6.82 -19.46 8.58
CA ASP A 150 7.49 -19.09 7.33
C ASP A 150 8.73 -18.20 7.53
N ARG A 151 8.95 -17.70 8.75
CA ARG A 151 10.08 -16.83 9.12
C ARG A 151 10.18 -15.56 8.29
N ILE A 152 9.05 -14.98 7.91
CA ILE A 152 8.96 -13.73 7.18
C ILE A 152 8.33 -12.65 8.06
N CYS A 153 8.95 -11.48 8.13
CA CYS A 153 8.35 -10.27 8.66
C CYS A 153 7.59 -9.56 7.54
N TYR A 154 6.27 -9.53 7.63
CA TYR A 154 5.37 -8.90 6.66
C TYR A 154 5.15 -7.41 6.96
N HIS A 155 6.25 -6.69 7.21
CA HIS A 155 6.22 -5.29 7.62
C HIS A 155 6.37 -4.33 6.43
N GLY A 156 6.78 -4.85 5.26
CA GLY A 156 7.07 -4.07 4.08
C GLY A 156 5.83 -3.45 3.45
N VAL A 157 6.00 -2.27 2.87
CA VAL A 157 5.05 -1.70 1.91
C VAL A 157 5.12 -2.41 0.54
N MET A 158 6.18 -3.20 0.33
CA MET A 158 6.37 -4.12 -0.79
C MET A 158 6.72 -5.52 -0.25
N ASP A 159 6.53 -6.56 -1.08
CA ASP A 159 6.99 -7.90 -0.74
C ASP A 159 8.53 -8.03 -0.84
N MET A 160 9.07 -9.23 -0.55
CA MET A 160 10.51 -9.51 -0.63
C MET A 160 11.09 -9.39 -2.06
N PHE A 161 10.26 -9.44 -3.07
CA PHE A 161 10.64 -9.31 -4.48
C PHE A 161 10.30 -7.93 -5.05
N ARG A 162 9.99 -6.96 -4.17
CA ARG A 162 9.69 -5.56 -4.52
C ARG A 162 8.38 -5.38 -5.31
N ASN A 163 7.46 -6.35 -5.25
CA ASN A 163 6.11 -6.12 -5.72
C ASN A 163 5.37 -5.20 -4.73
N PRO A 164 4.69 -4.15 -5.20
CA PRO A 164 4.02 -3.19 -4.32
C PRO A 164 2.78 -3.80 -3.66
N LYS A 165 2.62 -3.58 -2.36
CA LYS A 165 1.35 -3.70 -1.66
C LYS A 165 0.59 -2.37 -1.74
N LEU A 166 -0.66 -2.31 -1.27
CA LEU A 166 -1.45 -1.07 -1.32
C LEU A 166 -0.74 0.12 -0.65
N ALA A 167 -0.06 -0.12 0.47
CA ALA A 167 0.67 0.91 1.20
C ALA A 167 1.81 1.58 0.41
N ALA A 168 2.40 0.90 -0.58
CA ALA A 168 3.41 1.52 -1.44
C ALA A 168 2.85 2.69 -2.25
N ASN A 169 1.56 2.63 -2.61
CA ASN A 169 0.91 3.69 -3.38
C ASN A 169 0.73 4.99 -2.57
N ILE A 170 0.68 4.92 -1.23
CA ILE A 170 0.66 6.13 -0.39
C ILE A 170 1.89 6.99 -0.65
N TYR A 171 3.07 6.37 -0.66
CA TYR A 171 4.32 7.07 -0.98
C TYR A 171 4.44 7.45 -2.45
N ALA A 172 3.98 6.57 -3.35
CA ALA A 172 4.01 6.82 -4.78
C ALA A 172 3.11 8.00 -5.19
N CYS A 173 2.04 8.29 -4.45
CA CYS A 173 1.17 9.43 -4.71
C CYS A 173 1.84 10.79 -4.42
N GLU A 174 2.86 10.85 -3.58
CA GLU A 174 3.54 12.11 -3.23
C GLU A 174 4.54 12.61 -4.30
N GLN A 175 4.74 11.85 -5.39
CA GLN A 175 5.54 12.27 -6.54
C GLN A 175 4.65 12.68 -7.74
N GLU A 176 5.20 13.49 -8.66
CA GLU A 176 4.46 14.11 -9.77
C GLU A 176 4.83 13.54 -11.16
N GLN A 177 5.85 12.71 -11.24
CA GLN A 177 6.45 12.29 -12.53
C GLN A 177 5.64 11.19 -13.21
N THR A 178 5.14 10.25 -12.43
CA THR A 178 4.44 9.08 -12.96
C THR A 178 3.00 9.06 -12.45
N PRO A 179 1.98 8.91 -13.33
CA PRO A 179 0.60 8.81 -12.90
C PRO A 179 0.37 7.59 -12.00
N VAL A 180 -0.19 7.84 -10.82
CA VAL A 180 -0.62 6.82 -9.87
C VAL A 180 -2.14 6.79 -9.80
N LEU A 181 -2.71 5.63 -9.92
CA LEU A 181 -4.11 5.34 -9.63
C LEU A 181 -4.20 3.91 -9.13
N GLU A 182 -4.67 3.73 -7.91
CA GLU A 182 -4.96 2.43 -7.31
C GLU A 182 -6.27 2.52 -6.52
N ILE A 183 -7.06 1.46 -6.58
CA ILE A 183 -8.30 1.31 -5.81
C ILE A 183 -8.06 0.20 -4.80
N THR A 184 -8.28 0.47 -3.52
CA THR A 184 -7.92 -0.45 -2.44
C THR A 184 -8.81 -1.70 -2.34
N SER A 185 -9.66 -1.94 -3.33
CA SER A 185 -10.57 -3.10 -3.44
C SER A 185 -10.53 -3.70 -4.84
N SER A 186 -10.79 -5.01 -4.92
CA SER A 186 -11.11 -5.68 -6.18
C SER A 186 -12.48 -5.26 -6.73
N MET A 187 -13.32 -4.63 -5.91
CA MET A 187 -14.74 -4.36 -6.16
C MET A 187 -15.59 -5.64 -6.32
N ASP A 188 -15.02 -6.79 -5.97
CA ASP A 188 -15.70 -8.08 -6.06
C ASP A 188 -16.68 -8.25 -4.90
N ILE A 189 -17.91 -8.63 -5.20
CA ILE A 189 -18.95 -8.88 -4.20
C ILE A 189 -18.67 -10.13 -3.34
N GLY A 190 -17.87 -11.09 -3.85
CA GLY A 190 -17.50 -12.31 -3.15
C GLY A 190 -16.63 -12.08 -1.91
N GLU A 191 -15.92 -10.96 -1.86
CA GLU A 191 -15.07 -10.58 -0.74
C GLU A 191 -15.84 -10.08 0.49
N HIS A 192 -17.09 -9.65 0.32
CA HIS A 192 -17.79 -8.83 1.30
C HIS A 192 -19.07 -9.48 1.80
N PRO A 193 -19.21 -9.68 3.13
CA PRO A 193 -20.44 -10.23 3.70
C PRO A 193 -21.64 -9.32 3.39
N GLY A 194 -22.70 -9.90 2.82
CA GLY A 194 -23.91 -9.17 2.49
C GLY A 194 -23.70 -8.02 1.50
N CYS A 195 -22.68 -8.11 0.66
CA CYS A 195 -22.27 -7.08 -0.30
C CYS A 195 -21.84 -5.75 0.34
N ASN A 196 -21.52 -5.75 1.62
CA ASN A 196 -20.92 -4.61 2.29
C ASN A 196 -19.46 -4.47 1.88
N ARG A 197 -19.13 -3.44 1.12
CA ARG A 197 -17.80 -3.25 0.53
C ARG A 197 -16.77 -2.70 1.52
N GLY A 198 -17.19 -2.23 2.69
CA GLY A 198 -16.31 -1.57 3.64
C GLY A 198 -15.82 -0.20 3.14
N ASN A 199 -14.75 0.29 3.73
CA ASN A 199 -14.12 1.53 3.32
C ASN A 199 -13.14 1.25 2.18
N ILE A 200 -13.46 1.75 0.99
CA ILE A 200 -12.63 1.66 -0.21
C ILE A 200 -12.04 3.04 -0.49
N TYR A 201 -10.75 3.09 -0.79
CA TYR A 201 -10.06 4.34 -1.05
C TYR A 201 -9.50 4.39 -2.47
N ILE A 202 -9.51 5.60 -3.02
CA ILE A 202 -8.77 5.98 -4.22
C ILE A 202 -7.42 6.52 -3.77
N LEU A 203 -6.34 5.95 -4.30
CA LEU A 203 -4.96 6.41 -4.14
C LEU A 203 -4.50 6.94 -5.50
N SER A 204 -4.31 8.26 -5.62
CA SER A 204 -3.97 8.89 -6.90
C SER A 204 -3.25 10.22 -6.70
N ASN A 205 -2.32 10.53 -7.60
CA ASN A 205 -1.66 11.84 -7.71
C ASN A 205 -2.21 12.69 -8.87
N ALA A 206 -3.42 12.40 -9.32
CA ALA A 206 -4.12 13.17 -10.35
C ALA A 206 -4.91 14.34 -9.76
N ASP A 207 -5.33 15.27 -10.63
CA ASP A 207 -6.15 16.42 -10.25
C ASP A 207 -7.56 16.01 -9.85
N SER A 208 -8.08 14.93 -10.49
CA SER A 208 -9.35 14.30 -10.11
C SER A 208 -9.42 12.84 -10.58
N VAL A 209 -10.36 12.08 -10.02
CA VAL A 209 -10.67 10.73 -10.47
C VAL A 209 -12.17 10.60 -10.71
N LYS A 210 -12.56 10.21 -11.93
CA LYS A 210 -13.95 9.94 -12.30
C LYS A 210 -14.26 8.46 -12.17
N MET A 211 -15.28 8.14 -11.42
CA MET A 211 -15.79 6.79 -11.23
C MET A 211 -17.01 6.54 -12.11
N TYR A 212 -17.01 5.38 -12.77
CA TYR A 212 -18.11 4.89 -13.59
C TYR A 212 -18.53 3.49 -13.15
N LYS A 213 -19.82 3.20 -13.22
CA LYS A 213 -20.41 1.86 -13.03
C LYS A 213 -21.17 1.48 -14.31
N ASN A 214 -20.76 0.41 -14.99
CA ASN A 214 -21.31 -0.02 -16.28
C ASN A 214 -21.40 1.15 -17.29
N ASP A 215 -20.28 1.87 -17.48
CA ASP A 215 -20.11 3.08 -18.30
C ASP A 215 -20.98 4.29 -17.90
N ARG A 216 -21.76 4.16 -16.83
CA ARG A 216 -22.52 5.29 -16.30
C ARG A 216 -21.65 6.06 -15.29
N PHE A 217 -21.52 7.37 -15.47
CA PHE A 217 -20.84 8.24 -14.52
C PHE A 217 -21.54 8.18 -13.14
N ILE A 218 -20.72 7.99 -12.10
CA ILE A 218 -21.18 7.96 -10.71
C ILE A 218 -20.80 9.25 -10.01
N LYS A 219 -19.49 9.52 -9.90
CA LYS A 219 -18.97 10.68 -9.16
C LYS A 219 -17.57 11.03 -9.61
N GLU A 220 -17.21 12.29 -9.47
CA GLU A 220 -15.84 12.79 -9.57
C GLU A 220 -15.31 13.05 -8.17
N TYR A 221 -14.11 12.50 -7.88
CA TYR A 221 -13.40 12.62 -6.63
C TYR A 221 -12.23 13.56 -6.80
N LEU A 222 -12.13 14.55 -5.90
CA LEU A 222 -11.11 15.60 -5.89
C LEU A 222 -10.19 15.43 -4.68
N PRO A 223 -8.91 15.83 -4.73
CA PRO A 223 -7.99 15.76 -3.60
C PRO A 223 -8.51 16.42 -2.31
N GLU A 224 -9.28 17.53 -2.44
CA GLU A 224 -9.87 18.25 -1.31
C GLU A 224 -10.90 17.43 -0.54
N MET A 225 -11.44 16.36 -1.13
CA MET A 225 -12.37 15.43 -0.46
C MET A 225 -11.65 14.50 0.51
N SER A 226 -10.32 14.37 0.41
CA SER A 226 -9.51 13.61 1.35
C SER A 226 -9.58 14.20 2.77
N PRO A 227 -9.68 13.39 3.83
CA PRO A 227 -9.54 13.85 5.20
C PRO A 227 -8.09 14.24 5.56
N TYR A 228 -7.11 13.83 4.78
CA TYR A 228 -5.67 14.07 4.97
C TYR A 228 -5.29 15.45 4.45
N LYS A 229 -5.32 16.45 5.33
CA LYS A 229 -5.23 17.88 4.92
C LYS A 229 -3.81 18.38 4.68
N HIS A 230 -2.82 17.62 5.12
CA HIS A 230 -1.41 17.98 4.99
C HIS A 230 -0.69 17.18 3.90
N LEU A 231 -1.34 16.13 3.35
CA LEU A 231 -0.87 15.43 2.17
C LEU A 231 -1.44 16.07 0.90
N LYS A 232 -0.61 16.24 -0.11
CA LYS A 232 -1.05 16.77 -1.40
C LYS A 232 -2.05 15.82 -2.08
N HIS A 233 -1.80 14.52 -1.96
CA HIS A 233 -2.56 13.46 -2.60
C HIS A 233 -2.98 12.39 -1.57
N GLY A 234 -3.61 12.81 -0.49
CA GLY A 234 -4.11 11.89 0.54
C GLY A 234 -5.20 10.95 0.01
N PRO A 235 -5.35 9.76 0.62
CA PRO A 235 -6.39 8.79 0.25
C PRO A 235 -7.79 9.41 0.25
N ILE A 236 -8.60 9.10 -0.79
CA ILE A 236 -9.96 9.62 -0.92
C ILE A 236 -10.94 8.46 -0.74
N LEU A 237 -11.84 8.57 0.24
CA LEU A 237 -12.85 7.56 0.50
C LEU A 237 -13.92 7.57 -0.60
N ILE A 238 -14.22 6.39 -1.18
CA ILE A 238 -15.36 6.21 -2.07
C ILE A 238 -16.63 6.21 -1.22
N ASP A 239 -17.45 7.22 -1.36
CA ASP A 239 -18.65 7.44 -0.57
C ASP A 239 -19.95 7.25 -1.36
N ASP A 240 -19.87 7.07 -2.68
CA ASP A 240 -21.01 6.86 -3.57
C ASP A 240 -20.77 5.74 -4.58
N PHE A 241 -21.64 4.75 -4.61
CA PHE A 241 -21.66 3.62 -5.57
C PHE A 241 -22.85 3.67 -6.52
N ILE A 242 -23.73 4.66 -6.40
CA ILE A 242 -25.04 4.72 -7.04
C ILE A 242 -25.15 5.90 -8.01
N GLY A 243 -24.62 7.06 -7.61
CA GLY A 243 -24.79 8.32 -8.37
C GLY A 243 -26.26 8.70 -8.55
N ASP A 244 -26.58 9.28 -9.70
CA ASP A 244 -27.93 9.70 -10.04
C ASP A 244 -28.84 8.55 -10.49
N SER A 245 -28.35 7.32 -10.62
CA SER A 245 -29.10 6.19 -11.20
C SER A 245 -30.36 5.85 -10.43
N PHE A 246 -30.35 5.99 -9.11
CA PHE A 246 -31.50 5.76 -8.28
C PHE A 246 -32.61 6.80 -8.55
N ALA A 247 -32.26 8.07 -8.55
CA ALA A 247 -33.21 9.17 -8.79
C ALA A 247 -33.83 9.13 -10.21
N GLN A 248 -33.08 8.60 -11.19
CA GLN A 248 -33.54 8.49 -12.57
C GLN A 248 -34.43 7.27 -12.81
N ASN A 249 -34.20 6.17 -12.09
CA ASN A 249 -34.88 4.90 -12.36
C ASN A 249 -36.03 4.60 -11.40
N GLU A 250 -36.06 5.23 -10.23
CA GLU A 250 -37.09 4.98 -9.21
C GLU A 250 -37.99 6.21 -9.03
N ARG A 251 -39.30 5.95 -8.81
CA ARG A 251 -40.33 7.01 -8.74
C ARG A 251 -40.46 7.60 -7.33
N PHE A 252 -39.33 8.11 -6.77
CA PHE A 252 -39.35 8.80 -5.51
C PHE A 252 -39.23 10.32 -5.69
N ARG A 253 -39.74 11.09 -4.71
CA ARG A 253 -39.51 12.53 -4.68
C ARG A 253 -37.98 12.78 -4.51
N PRO A 254 -37.41 13.84 -5.11
CA PRO A 254 -35.96 14.07 -5.10
C PRO A 254 -35.31 13.99 -3.71
N LYS A 255 -35.99 14.57 -2.69
CA LYS A 255 -35.50 14.51 -1.30
C LYS A 255 -35.48 13.08 -0.75
N HIS A 256 -36.51 12.29 -1.04
CA HIS A 256 -36.58 10.89 -0.58
C HIS A 256 -35.54 10.03 -1.32
N ALA A 257 -35.39 10.23 -2.62
CA ALA A 257 -34.39 9.54 -3.43
C ALA A 257 -32.98 9.76 -2.86
N LYS A 258 -32.62 11.01 -2.55
CA LYS A 258 -31.35 11.34 -1.93
C LYS A 258 -31.15 10.67 -0.59
N GLU A 259 -32.11 10.72 0.32
CA GLU A 259 -32.02 10.10 1.65
C GLU A 259 -31.85 8.57 1.57
N ILE A 260 -32.56 7.92 0.61
CA ILE A 260 -32.44 6.47 0.37
C ILE A 260 -31.03 6.14 -0.20
N THR A 261 -30.57 6.89 -1.19
CA THR A 261 -29.22 6.72 -1.76
C THR A 261 -28.13 6.89 -0.71
N ASP A 262 -28.21 7.96 0.10
CA ASP A 262 -27.26 8.20 1.18
C ASP A 262 -27.25 7.04 2.21
N ALA A 263 -28.44 6.51 2.54
CA ALA A 263 -28.57 5.37 3.44
C ALA A 263 -27.97 4.09 2.86
N MET A 264 -28.25 3.78 1.58
CA MET A 264 -27.69 2.62 0.89
C MET A 264 -26.15 2.70 0.79
N ASN A 265 -25.60 3.86 0.42
CA ASN A 265 -24.17 4.09 0.39
C ASN A 265 -23.52 3.93 1.78
N LEU A 266 -24.20 4.39 2.83
CA LEU A 266 -23.72 4.23 4.20
C LEU A 266 -23.72 2.76 4.64
N VAL A 267 -24.74 1.98 4.26
CA VAL A 267 -24.79 0.53 4.50
C VAL A 267 -23.70 -0.18 3.72
N ALA A 268 -23.50 0.17 2.46
CA ALA A 268 -22.46 -0.44 1.62
C ALA A 268 -21.05 -0.29 2.20
N ARG A 269 -20.75 0.82 2.87
CA ARG A 269 -19.48 1.11 3.54
C ARG A 269 -19.39 0.57 4.97
N GLY A 270 -20.55 0.28 5.57
CA GLY A 270 -20.61 -0.19 6.95
C GLY A 270 -20.18 -1.63 7.11
N SER A 271 -19.90 -2.01 8.35
CA SER A 271 -19.85 -3.42 8.76
C SER A 271 -21.23 -3.84 9.26
N LEU A 272 -21.68 -5.04 8.91
CA LEU A 272 -22.91 -5.63 9.46
C LEU A 272 -22.90 -5.71 10.99
N ASN A 273 -21.71 -5.71 11.58
CA ASN A 273 -21.50 -5.75 13.03
C ASN A 273 -21.54 -4.35 13.69
N HIS A 274 -21.50 -3.29 12.90
CA HIS A 274 -21.47 -1.90 13.39
C HIS A 274 -22.38 -1.00 12.56
N ILE A 275 -23.69 -1.05 12.84
CA ILE A 275 -24.67 -0.19 12.16
C ILE A 275 -24.72 1.16 12.90
N PRO A 276 -24.38 2.28 12.24
CA PRO A 276 -24.46 3.60 12.87
C PRO A 276 -25.88 3.92 13.37
N LYS A 277 -25.99 4.50 14.57
CA LYS A 277 -27.30 4.84 15.20
C LYS A 277 -28.23 5.64 14.28
N ARG A 278 -27.67 6.50 13.44
CA ARG A 278 -28.46 7.28 12.48
C ARG A 278 -29.14 6.42 11.40
N LEU A 279 -28.58 5.23 11.07
CA LEU A 279 -29.21 4.29 10.14
C LEU A 279 -30.51 3.70 10.71
N TYR A 280 -30.58 3.45 12.02
CA TYR A 280 -31.83 3.03 12.64
C TYR A 280 -32.92 4.10 12.53
N LEU A 281 -32.56 5.38 12.71
CA LEU A 281 -33.50 6.50 12.52
C LEU A 281 -33.96 6.61 11.07
N THR A 282 -33.03 6.44 10.12
CA THR A 282 -33.34 6.42 8.69
C THR A 282 -34.23 5.24 8.34
N ALA A 283 -33.94 4.03 8.81
CA ALA A 283 -34.78 2.85 8.60
C ALA A 283 -36.19 3.05 9.14
N LEU A 284 -36.33 3.60 10.35
CA LEU A 284 -37.63 3.92 10.94
C LEU A 284 -38.39 4.93 10.09
N LYS A 285 -37.71 5.96 9.56
CA LYS A 285 -38.30 6.95 8.66
C LYS A 285 -38.71 6.34 7.33
N LEU A 286 -37.91 5.45 6.75
CA LEU A 286 -38.27 4.73 5.51
C LEU A 286 -39.55 3.92 5.69
N LEU A 287 -39.66 3.21 6.83
CA LEU A 287 -40.81 2.37 7.12
C LEU A 287 -42.08 3.18 7.43
N LEU A 288 -42.01 4.18 8.33
CA LEU A 288 -43.17 4.88 8.85
C LEU A 288 -43.64 6.07 8.01
N ILE A 289 -42.70 6.75 7.34
CA ILE A 289 -42.99 7.98 6.58
C ILE A 289 -43.05 7.74 5.09
N TYR A 290 -42.12 6.92 4.57
CA TYR A 290 -42.06 6.66 3.12
C TYR A 290 -42.80 5.38 2.72
N HIS A 291 -43.30 4.61 3.72
CA HIS A 291 -44.05 3.35 3.53
C HIS A 291 -43.26 2.33 2.68
N ILE A 292 -41.94 2.30 2.83
CA ILE A 292 -41.07 1.35 2.16
C ILE A 292 -40.87 0.17 3.11
N ASP A 293 -41.36 -0.99 2.73
CA ASP A 293 -41.23 -2.22 3.54
C ASP A 293 -39.82 -2.84 3.39
N PHE A 294 -39.51 -3.83 4.21
CA PHE A 294 -38.21 -4.49 4.22
C PHE A 294 -37.90 -5.19 2.89
N ALA A 295 -38.92 -5.75 2.20
CA ALA A 295 -38.73 -6.43 0.94
C ALA A 295 -38.30 -5.42 -0.15
N GLU A 296 -38.93 -4.23 -0.18
CA GLU A 296 -38.55 -3.17 -1.10
C GLU A 296 -37.15 -2.59 -0.79
N VAL A 297 -36.81 -2.41 0.47
CA VAL A 297 -35.45 -2.01 0.87
C VAL A 297 -34.41 -3.03 0.36
N THR A 298 -34.67 -4.33 0.56
CA THR A 298 -33.80 -5.41 0.09
C THR A 298 -33.70 -5.41 -1.45
N ARG A 299 -34.80 -5.26 -2.15
CA ARG A 299 -34.84 -5.16 -3.62
C ARG A 299 -33.96 -4.01 -4.11
N LEU A 300 -34.15 -2.82 -3.53
CA LEU A 300 -33.38 -1.63 -3.90
C LEU A 300 -31.89 -1.80 -3.60
N TYR A 301 -31.55 -2.31 -2.43
CA TYR A 301 -30.17 -2.57 -2.05
C TYR A 301 -29.51 -3.58 -3.00
N THR A 302 -30.16 -4.70 -3.28
CA THR A 302 -29.68 -5.72 -4.23
C THR A 302 -29.47 -5.13 -5.62
N LYS A 303 -30.41 -4.28 -6.09
CA LYS A 303 -30.33 -3.67 -7.42
C LYS A 303 -29.20 -2.66 -7.57
N TYR A 304 -28.94 -1.83 -6.54
CA TYR A 304 -28.02 -0.69 -6.66
C TYR A 304 -26.65 -0.93 -6.03
N ILE A 305 -26.56 -1.79 -5.03
CA ILE A 305 -25.33 -2.09 -4.29
C ILE A 305 -24.93 -3.55 -4.42
N GLY A 306 -25.89 -4.48 -4.22
CA GLY A 306 -25.60 -5.90 -4.03
C GLY A 306 -25.11 -6.59 -5.30
N ASP A 307 -25.57 -6.17 -6.45
CA ASP A 307 -25.22 -6.72 -7.78
C ASP A 307 -25.42 -8.25 -7.92
N TRP A 308 -26.21 -8.86 -7.04
CA TRP A 308 -26.47 -10.30 -7.01
C TRP A 308 -27.45 -10.73 -8.10
N GLY A 309 -27.09 -11.75 -8.87
CA GLY A 309 -27.96 -12.39 -9.86
C GLY A 309 -28.23 -11.56 -11.11
N GLY A 310 -27.51 -10.49 -11.31
CA GLY A 310 -27.56 -9.63 -12.48
C GLY A 310 -26.44 -9.88 -13.50
N THR A 311 -26.31 -8.97 -14.44
CA THR A 311 -25.12 -8.87 -15.30
C THR A 311 -23.91 -8.46 -14.45
N ALA A 312 -22.72 -8.90 -14.85
CA ALA A 312 -21.48 -8.51 -14.21
C ALA A 312 -21.36 -6.98 -14.10
N THR A 313 -20.96 -6.50 -12.95
CA THR A 313 -20.75 -5.06 -12.72
C THR A 313 -19.31 -4.71 -13.04
N ILE A 314 -19.16 -3.67 -13.86
CA ILE A 314 -17.87 -3.11 -14.25
C ILE A 314 -17.72 -1.76 -13.59
N TYR A 315 -16.65 -1.58 -12.82
CA TYR A 315 -16.24 -0.28 -12.28
C TYR A 315 -15.01 0.22 -13.05
N ARG A 316 -15.09 1.45 -13.57
CA ARG A 316 -13.96 2.12 -14.20
C ARG A 316 -13.64 3.41 -13.45
N PHE A 317 -12.36 3.64 -13.23
CA PHE A 317 -11.82 4.84 -12.60
C PHE A 317 -10.83 5.48 -13.57
N ASP A 318 -11.08 6.74 -13.92
CA ASP A 318 -10.24 7.51 -14.84
C ASP A 318 -9.56 8.65 -14.06
N ALA A 319 -8.24 8.57 -13.89
CA ALA A 319 -7.42 9.62 -13.31
C ALA A 319 -7.18 10.73 -14.34
N ILE A 320 -7.47 11.97 -13.97
CA ILE A 320 -7.42 13.14 -14.84
C ILE A 320 -6.35 14.08 -14.31
N LYS A 321 -5.41 14.46 -15.19
CA LYS A 321 -4.38 15.47 -14.94
C LYS A 321 -4.31 16.43 -16.14
N ASP A 322 -4.31 17.73 -15.87
CA ASP A 322 -4.35 18.76 -16.91
C ASP A 322 -5.50 18.57 -17.93
N GLY A 323 -6.66 18.15 -17.43
CA GLY A 323 -7.87 17.91 -18.24
C GLY A 323 -7.83 16.66 -19.13
N LYS A 324 -6.82 15.80 -19.01
CA LYS A 324 -6.67 14.57 -19.78
C LYS A 324 -6.67 13.34 -18.89
N VAL A 325 -7.24 12.24 -19.39
CA VAL A 325 -7.11 10.94 -18.73
C VAL A 325 -5.66 10.47 -18.87
N VAL A 326 -4.97 10.31 -17.74
CA VAL A 326 -3.56 9.87 -17.68
C VAL A 326 -3.40 8.42 -17.27
N LYS A 327 -4.38 7.85 -16.58
CA LYS A 327 -4.43 6.45 -16.20
C LYS A 327 -5.87 6.02 -15.97
N SER A 328 -6.21 4.78 -16.33
CA SER A 328 -7.50 4.16 -16.04
C SER A 328 -7.29 2.82 -15.32
N VAL A 329 -8.19 2.52 -14.37
CA VAL A 329 -8.28 1.23 -13.69
C VAL A 329 -9.69 0.70 -13.86
N THR A 330 -9.81 -0.53 -14.35
CA THR A 330 -11.09 -1.22 -14.48
C THR A 330 -11.12 -2.41 -13.55
N LYS A 331 -12.20 -2.57 -12.80
CA LYS A 331 -12.46 -3.68 -11.89
C LYS A 331 -13.74 -4.38 -12.37
N GLU A 332 -13.63 -5.64 -12.77
CA GLU A 332 -14.75 -6.48 -13.17
C GLU A 332 -14.47 -7.94 -12.74
N PRO A 333 -15.47 -8.82 -12.72
CA PRO A 333 -15.25 -10.24 -12.47
C PRO A 333 -14.25 -10.82 -13.46
N VAL A 334 -13.28 -11.55 -12.94
CA VAL A 334 -12.16 -12.13 -13.70
C VAL A 334 -12.67 -13.12 -14.72
N ARG A 335 -12.30 -12.97 -15.99
CA ARG A 335 -12.61 -13.90 -17.09
C ARG A 335 -11.41 -14.73 -17.47
N GLU A 336 -10.23 -14.10 -17.50
CA GLU A 336 -8.96 -14.73 -17.85
C GLU A 336 -7.89 -14.35 -16.84
N ILE A 337 -7.08 -15.32 -16.45
CA ILE A 337 -5.93 -15.09 -15.58
C ILE A 337 -4.66 -15.18 -16.43
N ARG A 338 -3.78 -14.22 -16.32
CA ARG A 338 -2.52 -14.18 -17.05
C ARG A 338 -1.35 -14.07 -16.09
N LEU A 339 -0.28 -14.77 -16.42
CA LEU A 339 1.01 -14.62 -15.78
C LEU A 339 1.74 -13.44 -16.42
N GLU A 340 2.24 -12.51 -15.60
CA GLU A 340 3.15 -11.44 -16.00
C GLU A 340 4.47 -11.61 -15.25
N ALA A 341 5.59 -11.38 -15.95
CA ALA A 341 6.90 -11.39 -15.32
C ALA A 341 7.81 -10.33 -15.95
N GLU A 342 8.57 -9.65 -15.10
CA GLU A 342 9.46 -8.56 -15.49
C GLU A 342 10.80 -8.69 -14.76
N ALA A 343 11.89 -8.66 -15.51
CA ALA A 343 13.24 -8.57 -14.95
C ALA A 343 13.65 -7.10 -14.79
N ASP A 344 14.34 -6.76 -13.70
CA ASP A 344 14.89 -5.41 -13.50
C ASP A 344 15.97 -5.06 -14.54
N HIS A 345 16.69 -6.06 -15.04
CA HIS A 345 17.55 -5.97 -16.21
C HIS A 345 17.71 -7.34 -16.89
N THR A 346 17.95 -7.33 -18.19
CA THR A 346 18.10 -8.56 -19.00
C THR A 346 19.49 -8.75 -19.60
N ILE A 347 20.40 -7.81 -19.37
CA ILE A 347 21.82 -7.91 -19.73
C ILE A 347 22.58 -8.16 -18.44
N LEU A 348 23.04 -9.40 -18.25
CA LEU A 348 23.89 -9.78 -17.12
C LEU A 348 25.35 -9.53 -17.48
N THR A 349 26.01 -8.67 -16.70
CA THR A 349 27.40 -8.28 -16.93
C THR A 349 28.30 -8.81 -15.81
N GLU A 350 29.00 -9.90 -16.06
CA GLU A 350 29.92 -10.53 -15.12
C GLU A 350 31.31 -9.89 -15.22
N GLN A 351 31.83 -9.37 -14.10
CA GLN A 351 33.16 -8.76 -14.03
C GLN A 351 34.04 -9.49 -13.00
N HIS A 352 33.82 -9.27 -11.71
CA HIS A 352 34.55 -9.93 -10.61
C HIS A 352 33.77 -11.07 -9.97
N SER A 353 32.48 -11.09 -10.19
CA SER A 353 31.55 -12.11 -9.72
C SER A 353 30.40 -12.23 -10.71
N TYR A 354 29.53 -13.23 -10.53
CA TYR A 354 28.30 -13.33 -11.28
C TYR A 354 27.40 -12.10 -11.08
N ASP A 355 26.68 -11.73 -12.11
CA ASP A 355 25.63 -10.73 -12.05
C ASP A 355 24.27 -11.38 -11.77
N VAL A 356 23.35 -10.64 -11.13
CA VAL A 356 22.05 -11.15 -10.68
C VAL A 356 20.94 -10.18 -11.04
N ALA A 357 19.97 -10.66 -11.81
CA ALA A 357 18.72 -9.96 -12.08
C ALA A 357 17.59 -10.44 -11.17
N LEU A 358 16.81 -9.51 -10.63
CA LEU A 358 15.54 -9.80 -9.96
C LEU A 358 14.44 -9.97 -11.01
N VAL A 359 13.67 -11.05 -10.92
CA VAL A 359 12.46 -11.26 -11.72
C VAL A 359 11.24 -11.20 -10.82
N ARG A 360 10.39 -10.21 -11.03
CA ARG A 360 9.08 -10.07 -10.39
C ARG A 360 8.06 -10.86 -11.19
N ILE A 361 7.15 -11.53 -10.49
CA ILE A 361 6.13 -12.41 -11.09
C ILE A 361 4.78 -12.03 -10.50
N ARG A 362 3.76 -11.87 -11.36
CA ARG A 362 2.40 -11.52 -10.96
C ARG A 362 1.39 -12.36 -11.73
N ALA A 363 0.30 -12.75 -11.07
CA ALA A 363 -0.92 -13.22 -11.72
C ALA A 363 -1.92 -12.06 -11.76
N VAL A 364 -2.40 -11.76 -12.95
CA VAL A 364 -3.25 -10.60 -13.21
C VAL A 364 -4.53 -10.99 -13.96
N ASP A 365 -5.57 -10.16 -13.82
CA ASP A 365 -6.80 -10.26 -14.60
C ASP A 365 -6.64 -9.67 -16.01
N ASP A 366 -7.76 -9.62 -16.76
CA ASP A 366 -7.84 -9.05 -18.12
C ASP A 366 -7.39 -7.59 -18.21
N HIS A 367 -7.44 -6.85 -17.10
CA HIS A 367 -7.12 -5.43 -17.00
C HIS A 367 -5.75 -5.16 -16.35
N GLY A 368 -4.99 -6.21 -16.03
CA GLY A 368 -3.68 -6.07 -15.38
C GLY A 368 -3.75 -5.84 -13.87
N ASN A 369 -4.89 -6.03 -13.23
CA ASN A 369 -4.98 -5.98 -11.76
C ASN A 369 -4.40 -7.27 -11.18
N VAL A 370 -3.55 -7.14 -10.16
CA VAL A 370 -3.05 -8.30 -9.42
C VAL A 370 -4.21 -9.01 -8.71
N LEU A 371 -4.19 -10.34 -8.73
CA LEU A 371 -5.21 -11.20 -8.13
C LEU A 371 -4.78 -11.61 -6.72
N PRO A 372 -5.27 -10.97 -5.64
CA PRO A 372 -4.74 -11.13 -4.28
C PRO A 372 -4.90 -12.54 -3.70
N PHE A 373 -5.83 -13.34 -4.24
CA PHE A 373 -6.10 -14.69 -3.75
C PHE A 373 -5.58 -15.79 -4.68
N TYR A 374 -4.83 -15.41 -5.72
CA TYR A 374 -4.17 -16.38 -6.58
C TYR A 374 -2.88 -16.88 -5.90
N GLN A 375 -2.83 -18.19 -5.62
CA GLN A 375 -1.73 -18.81 -4.86
C GLN A 375 -1.18 -20.08 -5.55
N GLU A 376 -1.42 -20.23 -6.86
CA GLU A 376 -0.96 -21.40 -7.59
C GLU A 376 0.56 -21.40 -7.79
N PRO A 377 1.16 -22.59 -7.95
CA PRO A 377 2.57 -22.74 -8.21
C PRO A 377 2.93 -22.29 -9.63
N VAL A 378 4.11 -21.68 -9.74
CA VAL A 378 4.77 -21.35 -10.99
C VAL A 378 6.07 -22.14 -11.08
N ARG A 379 6.22 -22.90 -12.16
CA ARG A 379 7.45 -23.62 -12.48
C ARG A 379 8.42 -22.70 -13.21
N LEU A 380 9.69 -22.73 -12.82
CA LEU A 380 10.78 -21.94 -13.37
C LEU A 380 11.76 -22.84 -14.10
N ILE A 381 11.95 -22.60 -15.39
CA ILE A 381 12.84 -23.40 -16.25
C ILE A 381 13.88 -22.48 -16.86
N THR A 382 15.17 -22.79 -16.68
CA THR A 382 16.27 -22.03 -17.28
C THR A 382 16.76 -22.71 -18.54
N GLU A 383 17.06 -21.93 -19.56
CA GLU A 383 17.68 -22.32 -20.82
C GLU A 383 18.98 -21.53 -21.01
N GLY A 384 20.03 -22.16 -21.56
CA GLY A 384 21.30 -21.50 -21.86
C GLY A 384 22.15 -21.19 -20.63
N ASP A 385 22.93 -20.09 -20.69
CA ASP A 385 23.98 -19.78 -19.72
C ASP A 385 23.52 -18.94 -18.51
N ILE A 386 22.36 -19.28 -17.98
CA ILE A 386 21.80 -18.70 -16.76
C ILE A 386 21.39 -19.79 -15.75
N SER A 387 21.29 -19.40 -14.48
CA SER A 387 20.69 -20.26 -13.45
C SER A 387 19.84 -19.42 -12.50
N ILE A 388 18.84 -20.01 -11.83
CA ILE A 388 18.06 -19.38 -10.78
C ILE A 388 18.78 -19.50 -9.43
N ILE A 389 18.53 -18.52 -8.53
CA ILE A 389 18.87 -18.58 -7.12
C ILE A 389 17.56 -18.84 -6.36
N GLY A 390 17.40 -20.07 -5.86
CA GLY A 390 16.19 -20.51 -5.17
C GLY A 390 15.59 -21.76 -5.80
N PRO A 391 14.35 -22.09 -5.43
CA PRO A 391 13.65 -23.25 -5.95
C PRO A 391 13.21 -23.06 -7.41
N ASP A 392 13.06 -24.17 -8.14
CA ASP A 392 12.52 -24.20 -9.50
C ASP A 392 10.99 -24.19 -9.57
N THR A 393 10.34 -24.22 -8.43
CA THR A 393 8.89 -24.14 -8.29
C THR A 393 8.56 -23.23 -7.09
N ILE A 394 7.81 -22.19 -7.34
CA ILE A 394 7.40 -21.20 -6.33
C ILE A 394 5.89 -21.08 -6.28
N ALA A 395 5.32 -20.88 -5.10
CA ALA A 395 3.92 -20.49 -4.97
C ALA A 395 3.81 -18.95 -4.98
N LEU A 396 2.88 -18.42 -5.77
CA LEU A 396 2.54 -17.00 -5.67
C LEU A 396 1.77 -16.76 -4.37
N GLN A 397 2.08 -15.68 -3.70
CA GLN A 397 1.40 -15.25 -2.47
C GLN A 397 0.67 -13.94 -2.72
N GLY A 398 -0.67 -14.00 -2.71
CA GLY A 398 -1.48 -12.84 -3.08
C GLY A 398 -1.29 -12.44 -4.55
N GLY A 399 -1.14 -13.43 -5.43
CA GLY A 399 -0.90 -13.20 -6.85
C GLY A 399 0.50 -12.66 -7.19
N MET A 400 1.41 -12.60 -6.23
CA MET A 400 2.75 -12.02 -6.40
C MET A 400 3.84 -12.98 -5.94
N GLY A 401 5.03 -12.84 -6.53
CA GLY A 401 6.22 -13.58 -6.17
C GLY A 401 7.43 -13.09 -6.95
N GLY A 402 8.48 -13.85 -6.91
CA GLY A 402 9.68 -13.54 -7.67
C GLY A 402 10.78 -14.58 -7.54
N THR A 403 11.82 -14.38 -8.32
CA THR A 403 13.05 -15.18 -8.27
C THR A 403 14.23 -14.32 -8.68
N TYR A 404 15.44 -14.91 -8.55
CA TYR A 404 16.67 -14.27 -9.00
C TYR A 404 17.31 -15.14 -10.06
N VAL A 405 17.75 -14.51 -11.15
CA VAL A 405 18.50 -15.13 -12.25
C VAL A 405 19.92 -14.64 -12.20
N LYS A 406 20.90 -15.54 -12.28
CA LYS A 406 22.33 -15.20 -12.29
C LYS A 406 23.05 -15.72 -13.53
N SER A 407 24.13 -15.07 -13.89
CA SER A 407 25.12 -15.55 -14.87
C SER A 407 25.88 -16.78 -14.37
N THR A 408 26.47 -17.56 -15.28
CA THR A 408 27.15 -18.83 -14.99
C THR A 408 28.62 -18.86 -15.41
N GLY A 409 29.27 -17.72 -15.63
CA GLY A 409 30.66 -17.63 -16.02
C GLY A 409 30.92 -17.87 -17.52
N ARG A 410 29.89 -17.73 -18.36
CA ARG A 410 30.00 -17.89 -19.81
C ARG A 410 29.24 -16.78 -20.54
N SER A 411 29.89 -16.13 -21.52
CA SER A 411 29.21 -15.23 -22.43
C SER A 411 28.25 -15.99 -23.33
N GLY A 412 27.03 -15.47 -23.50
CA GLY A 412 26.04 -16.16 -24.32
C GLY A 412 24.64 -15.61 -24.19
N ARG A 413 23.67 -16.48 -24.37
CA ARG A 413 22.25 -16.17 -24.23
C ARG A 413 21.60 -17.22 -23.32
N GLY A 414 20.60 -16.77 -22.58
CA GLY A 414 19.74 -17.65 -21.79
C GLY A 414 18.31 -17.18 -21.82
N ALA A 415 17.41 -17.96 -21.27
CA ALA A 415 16.04 -17.55 -21.04
C ALA A 415 15.49 -18.20 -19.77
N LEU A 416 14.66 -17.45 -19.06
CA LEU A 416 13.81 -17.99 -18.00
C LEU A 416 12.40 -18.20 -18.59
N LEU A 417 11.90 -19.43 -18.52
CA LEU A 417 10.54 -19.78 -18.84
C LEU A 417 9.77 -20.00 -17.52
N LEU A 418 8.67 -19.28 -17.38
CA LEU A 418 7.76 -19.37 -16.24
C LEU A 418 6.47 -20.04 -16.73
N GLN A 419 6.03 -21.10 -16.04
CA GLN A 419 4.84 -21.86 -16.42
C GLN A 419 3.88 -21.97 -15.24
N SER A 420 2.63 -21.59 -15.44
CA SER A 420 1.50 -21.84 -14.55
C SER A 420 0.46 -22.69 -15.28
N GLN A 421 -0.22 -23.56 -14.54
CA GLN A 421 -1.24 -24.42 -15.12
C GLN A 421 -2.47 -23.63 -15.58
N THR A 422 -2.82 -22.56 -14.88
CA THR A 422 -4.05 -21.79 -15.14
C THR A 422 -3.79 -20.39 -15.71
N ALA A 423 -2.60 -19.80 -15.45
CA ALA A 423 -2.26 -18.44 -15.89
C ALA A 423 -1.34 -18.40 -17.14
N GLY A 424 -1.08 -19.57 -17.76
CA GLY A 424 -0.27 -19.64 -18.97
C GLY A 424 1.24 -19.58 -18.70
N GLU A 425 1.99 -19.09 -19.70
CA GLU A 425 3.45 -19.05 -19.63
C GLU A 425 4.03 -17.70 -20.08
N VAL A 426 5.21 -17.38 -19.53
CA VAL A 426 6.00 -16.20 -19.89
C VAL A 426 7.45 -16.59 -20.08
N ARG A 427 8.09 -16.02 -21.12
CA ARG A 427 9.51 -16.24 -21.43
C ARG A 427 10.28 -14.93 -21.40
N ILE A 428 11.34 -14.87 -20.57
CA ILE A 428 12.21 -13.70 -20.43
C ILE A 428 13.59 -14.07 -21.00
N PRO A 429 14.04 -13.43 -22.09
CA PRO A 429 15.39 -13.63 -22.64
C PRO A 429 16.44 -12.86 -21.86
N PHE A 430 17.64 -13.42 -21.73
CA PHE A 430 18.82 -12.79 -21.12
C PHE A 430 20.02 -12.84 -22.08
N GLN A 431 20.84 -11.79 -22.02
CA GLN A 431 22.15 -11.73 -22.65
C GLN A 431 23.22 -11.69 -21.56
N ILE A 432 24.25 -12.52 -21.68
CA ILE A 432 25.35 -12.59 -20.72
C ILE A 432 26.62 -12.05 -21.37
N LYS A 433 27.28 -11.12 -20.73
CA LYS A 433 28.54 -10.49 -21.09
C LYS A 433 29.56 -10.77 -20.00
N ILE A 434 30.76 -11.22 -20.37
CA ILE A 434 31.89 -11.41 -19.46
C ILE A 434 33.01 -10.45 -19.88
#